data_6832b2b001a8a54ceeee87a48b927851
#
_entry.id   6832b2b001a8a54ceeee87a48b927851
#
_cell.length_a   1.000
_cell.length_b   1.000
_cell.length_c   1.000
_cell.angle_alpha   90.00
_cell.angle_beta   90.00
_cell.angle_gamma   90.00
#
_symmetry.space_group_name_H-M   'P 1'
#
loop_
_entity.id
_entity.type
_entity.pdbx_description
1 polymer ?
#
loop_
_entity_poly.entity_id
_entity_poly.type
_entity_poly.pdbx_seq_one_letter_code
_entity_poly.pdbx_strand_id
1 'polypeptide(L)'
;MKNRLIGLCIVCACCLMAKADDLKLWYQQPAKVWTEALPLGNSRLGAMVYGGVVNEQIQLNEETVWGGGPHRNDSPKAFGVLPKVRELIFAGREKEAEKVMADNFFTGQHGMPFQTIGSLMLEFDGHADYSNYRRDLDLERAVASVRYKIGEVNYTRTIFTSLVDNALIIRIEADKPGAVNFTTRYSTPYKEYEIKKNGKSLLLSGHGSAHEGIPGAIRFETRTQIKAEKGKVNVTNDCIEVKGADAAVIYVTAATNFVNYKDVSANETRRVTEFLAKAMKRPYAQALTAHEEAYQKLFGRVSLNIGPSSQEETSYRIKHFNERKDLGLVALMFQFGRYLLISSSQPGGQPAGLQGIWNHELLAPWDGKYTININTEMNYWPAEVTNLPEMHEPLFQMVKELSESAQGTARTLYECRGWTVHHNTDLWRMAGPVDGASYVWPLGGAWLSQHLWQHYLYTGDQAFLKTAYPALKGAADFFLDFLVEHPKYGWMVCAPS
;
A
#
# COMPACT_ATOMS: atom_id res chain seq x y z
N MET A 1 69.82 -12.82 -3.54
CA MET A 1 68.69 -11.93 -3.23
C MET A 1 67.56 -12.23 -4.21
N LYS A 2 66.78 -13.22 -3.94
CA LYS A 2 65.48 -13.55 -4.62
C LYS A 2 64.74 -14.43 -3.63
N ASN A 3 63.57 -14.00 -3.19
CA ASN A 3 62.52 -14.69 -2.46
C ASN A 3 61.99 -13.81 -1.32
N ARG A 4 60.98 -12.97 -1.65
CA ARG A 4 59.94 -12.47 -0.74
C ARG A 4 58.97 -11.58 -1.55
N LEU A 5 57.99 -12.21 -2.19
CA LEU A 5 56.77 -11.56 -2.70
C LEU A 5 55.79 -12.63 -3.19
N ILE A 6 55.36 -13.54 -2.31
CA ILE A 6 54.17 -14.38 -2.51
C ILE A 6 53.59 -14.59 -1.11
N GLY A 7 52.69 -13.75 -0.69
CA GLY A 7 52.10 -13.89 0.63
C GLY A 7 51.11 -12.81 1.00
N LEU A 8 50.36 -12.21 0.03
CA LEU A 8 49.36 -11.18 0.38
C LEU A 8 48.15 -11.14 -0.56
N CYS A 9 47.71 -12.24 -1.12
CA CYS A 9 46.54 -12.30 -1.99
C CYS A 9 45.48 -13.35 -1.63
N ILE A 10 45.52 -13.93 -0.43
CA ILE A 10 44.56 -15.03 -0.05
C ILE A 10 43.57 -14.58 1.02
N VAL A 11 43.70 -13.40 1.63
CA VAL A 11 42.80 -12.96 2.71
C VAL A 11 41.58 -12.14 2.20
N CYS A 12 41.58 -11.74 0.92
CA CYS A 12 40.49 -10.88 0.41
C CYS A 12 39.31 -11.61 -0.27
N ALA A 13 39.43 -12.94 -0.50
CA ALA A 13 38.39 -13.70 -1.18
C ALA A 13 37.31 -14.31 -0.26
N CYS A 14 37.53 -14.36 1.04
CA CYS A 14 36.55 -14.91 2.00
C CYS A 14 35.51 -13.90 2.55
N CYS A 15 35.69 -12.61 2.33
CA CYS A 15 34.75 -11.60 2.81
C CYS A 15 33.63 -11.24 1.81
N LEU A 16 33.62 -11.79 0.62
CA LEU A 16 32.63 -11.44 -0.44
C LEU A 16 31.48 -12.45 -0.59
N MET A 17 31.49 -13.58 0.14
CA MET A 17 30.42 -14.60 0.00
C MET A 17 29.32 -14.57 1.06
N ALA A 18 29.35 -13.65 2.03
CA ALA A 18 28.35 -13.60 3.12
C ALA A 18 27.26 -12.54 2.94
N LYS A 19 27.16 -11.87 1.79
CA LYS A 19 26.23 -10.74 1.59
C LYS A 19 24.88 -11.08 0.96
N ALA A 20 24.62 -12.29 0.52
CA ALA A 20 23.46 -12.58 -0.33
C ALA A 20 22.10 -12.70 0.41
N ASP A 21 22.08 -12.94 1.71
CA ASP A 21 20.84 -13.19 2.47
C ASP A 21 20.54 -12.15 3.57
N ASP A 22 21.38 -11.16 3.79
CA ASP A 22 21.24 -10.21 4.90
C ASP A 22 19.96 -9.34 4.83
N LEU A 23 19.52 -9.02 3.62
CA LEU A 23 18.31 -8.19 3.37
C LEU A 23 17.16 -9.03 2.77
N LYS A 24 16.93 -10.22 3.32
CA LYS A 24 15.82 -11.10 2.93
C LYS A 24 14.95 -11.46 4.11
N LEU A 25 13.63 -11.35 3.90
CA LEU A 25 12.66 -12.07 4.70
C LEU A 25 12.54 -13.47 4.09
N TRP A 26 12.79 -14.55 4.87
CA TRP A 26 12.67 -15.89 4.33
C TRP A 26 12.10 -16.90 5.32
N TYR A 27 11.45 -17.93 4.80
CA TYR A 27 10.69 -18.91 5.57
C TYR A 27 10.77 -20.30 4.93
N GLN A 28 10.70 -21.33 5.76
CA GLN A 28 10.70 -22.74 5.37
C GLN A 28 9.32 -23.34 5.17
N GLN A 29 8.26 -22.56 5.31
CA GLN A 29 6.87 -23.00 5.16
C GLN A 29 6.04 -21.96 4.42
N PRO A 30 4.99 -22.38 3.67
CA PRO A 30 3.99 -21.46 3.13
C PRO A 30 3.31 -20.63 4.22
N ALA A 31 2.82 -19.47 3.86
CA ALA A 31 1.96 -18.66 4.73
C ALA A 31 0.60 -19.37 4.92
N LYS A 32 0.10 -19.33 6.16
CA LYS A 32 -1.21 -19.89 6.51
C LYS A 32 -2.28 -18.81 6.61
N VAL A 33 -1.86 -17.61 6.97
CA VAL A 33 -2.72 -16.43 7.14
C VAL A 33 -2.14 -15.24 6.39
N TRP A 34 -2.98 -14.24 6.13
CA TRP A 34 -2.61 -13.07 5.33
C TRP A 34 -1.37 -12.33 5.88
N THR A 35 -1.24 -12.21 7.19
CA THR A 35 -0.11 -11.52 7.85
C THR A 35 1.22 -12.24 7.73
N GLU A 36 1.24 -13.51 7.31
CA GLU A 36 2.47 -14.27 7.03
C GLU A 36 2.90 -14.19 5.55
N ALA A 37 2.00 -13.72 4.67
CA ALA A 37 2.29 -13.62 3.23
C ALA A 37 3.33 -12.52 2.95
N LEU A 38 4.04 -12.65 1.82
CA LEU A 38 5.07 -11.70 1.41
C LEU A 38 4.44 -10.53 0.64
N PRO A 39 4.57 -9.28 1.12
CA PRO A 39 4.00 -8.12 0.46
C PRO A 39 4.85 -7.69 -0.75
N LEU A 40 4.23 -7.51 -1.91
CA LEU A 40 4.80 -6.88 -3.10
C LEU A 40 3.94 -5.68 -3.51
N GLY A 41 4.57 -4.61 -3.99
CA GLY A 41 3.84 -3.41 -4.40
C GLY A 41 4.62 -2.51 -5.35
N ASN A 42 3.87 -1.72 -6.13
CA ASN A 42 4.40 -0.64 -6.96
C ASN A 42 3.60 0.66 -6.82
N SER A 43 2.98 0.87 -5.65
CA SER A 43 2.04 1.94 -5.31
C SER A 43 0.63 1.74 -5.91
N ARG A 44 0.52 1.29 -7.15
CA ARG A 44 -0.79 1.06 -7.79
C ARG A 44 -1.36 -0.32 -7.55
N LEU A 45 -0.51 -1.35 -7.66
CA LEU A 45 -0.85 -2.75 -7.45
C LEU A 45 -0.15 -3.25 -6.20
N GLY A 46 -0.93 -3.86 -5.32
CA GLY A 46 -0.45 -4.64 -4.18
C GLY A 46 -0.69 -6.13 -4.41
N ALA A 47 0.24 -6.96 -3.95
CA ALA A 47 0.07 -8.40 -3.95
C ALA A 47 0.63 -8.99 -2.66
N MET A 48 -0.10 -9.95 -2.06
CA MET A 48 0.37 -10.74 -0.92
C MET A 48 0.57 -12.18 -1.37
N VAL A 49 1.83 -12.64 -1.36
CA VAL A 49 2.26 -13.95 -1.87
C VAL A 49 2.32 -14.94 -0.70
N TYR A 50 1.45 -15.96 -0.71
CA TYR A 50 1.40 -16.97 0.35
C TYR A 50 2.51 -18.02 0.20
N GLY A 51 2.94 -18.32 -1.01
CA GLY A 51 3.96 -19.34 -1.28
C GLY A 51 3.41 -20.75 -1.19
N GLY A 52 2.12 -20.98 -1.36
CA GLY A 52 1.51 -22.31 -1.35
C GLY A 52 2.03 -23.19 -2.48
N VAL A 53 2.29 -24.47 -2.21
CA VAL A 53 2.87 -25.37 -3.21
C VAL A 53 1.78 -25.97 -4.09
N VAL A 54 0.78 -26.64 -3.52
CA VAL A 54 -0.36 -27.22 -4.25
C VAL A 54 -1.32 -26.13 -4.68
N ASN A 55 -1.67 -25.24 -3.75
CA ASN A 55 -2.55 -24.12 -3.97
C ASN A 55 -1.81 -22.84 -3.59
N GLU A 56 -1.38 -22.07 -4.57
CA GLU A 56 -0.83 -20.73 -4.37
C GLU A 56 -1.98 -19.72 -4.36
N GLN A 57 -1.94 -18.83 -3.39
CA GLN A 57 -2.80 -17.68 -3.34
C GLN A 57 -1.98 -16.41 -3.47
N ILE A 58 -2.34 -15.55 -4.41
CA ILE A 58 -1.78 -14.21 -4.53
C ILE A 58 -2.93 -13.24 -4.39
N GLN A 59 -3.09 -12.68 -3.19
CA GLN A 59 -4.12 -11.68 -2.92
C GLN A 59 -3.74 -10.36 -3.57
N LEU A 60 -4.72 -9.65 -4.15
CA LEU A 60 -4.52 -8.50 -5.04
C LEU A 60 -5.23 -7.25 -4.53
N ASN A 61 -4.53 -6.13 -4.63
CA ASN A 61 -5.09 -4.80 -4.45
C ASN A 61 -4.78 -3.89 -5.65
N GLU A 62 -5.63 -2.91 -5.86
CA GLU A 62 -5.36 -1.72 -6.66
C GLU A 62 -5.73 -0.49 -5.82
N GLU A 63 -4.89 0.53 -5.79
CA GLU A 63 -4.93 1.65 -4.83
C GLU A 63 -6.24 2.44 -4.80
N THR A 64 -7.05 2.36 -5.87
CA THR A 64 -8.30 3.12 -6.01
C THR A 64 -9.57 2.24 -5.94
N VAL A 65 -9.44 0.96 -5.57
CA VAL A 65 -10.61 0.10 -5.31
C VAL A 65 -11.13 0.39 -3.91
N TRP A 66 -12.11 1.28 -3.83
CA TRP A 66 -12.76 1.72 -2.59
C TRP A 66 -14.28 1.54 -2.67
N GLY A 67 -14.92 1.40 -1.52
CA GLY A 67 -16.37 1.44 -1.39
C GLY A 67 -16.94 2.84 -1.58
N GLY A 68 -18.27 2.94 -1.64
CA GLY A 68 -18.99 4.20 -1.80
C GLY A 68 -18.57 5.01 -3.00
N GLY A 69 -18.74 6.32 -2.91
CA GLY A 69 -18.48 7.29 -3.97
C GLY A 69 -18.21 8.69 -3.40
N PRO A 70 -18.04 9.69 -4.27
CA PRO A 70 -17.89 11.08 -3.85
C PRO A 70 -19.04 11.49 -2.91
N HIS A 71 -18.71 11.94 -1.71
CA HIS A 71 -19.67 12.33 -0.68
C HIS A 71 -19.13 13.42 0.23
N ARG A 72 -19.98 13.95 1.10
CA ARG A 72 -19.64 14.91 2.15
C ARG A 72 -20.36 14.51 3.43
N ASN A 73 -19.67 14.67 4.57
CA ASN A 73 -20.22 14.38 5.89
C ASN A 73 -20.28 15.61 6.81
N ASP A 74 -20.39 16.80 6.24
CA ASP A 74 -20.45 18.06 6.98
C ASP A 74 -21.87 18.30 7.47
N SER A 75 -22.10 18.26 8.79
CA SER A 75 -23.43 18.52 9.37
C SER A 75 -23.74 20.02 9.42
N PRO A 76 -24.82 20.48 8.79
CA PRO A 76 -25.19 21.88 8.82
C PRO A 76 -25.71 22.37 10.20
N LYS A 77 -25.93 21.43 11.13
CA LYS A 77 -26.41 21.74 12.49
C LYS A 77 -25.26 22.11 13.45
N ALA A 78 -24.04 21.76 13.12
CA ALA A 78 -22.88 21.81 14.03
C ALA A 78 -22.59 23.22 14.51
N PHE A 79 -22.53 24.21 13.61
CA PHE A 79 -22.23 25.60 13.96
C PHE A 79 -23.24 26.20 14.95
N GLY A 80 -24.53 25.93 14.77
CA GLY A 80 -25.57 26.45 15.64
C GLY A 80 -25.47 26.04 17.10
N VAL A 81 -24.85 24.91 17.39
CA VAL A 81 -24.66 24.40 18.76
C VAL A 81 -23.25 24.60 19.30
N LEU A 82 -22.30 25.06 18.48
CA LEU A 82 -20.90 25.23 18.86
C LEU A 82 -20.72 26.15 20.10
N PRO A 83 -21.44 27.29 20.27
CA PRO A 83 -21.33 28.09 21.48
C PRO A 83 -21.73 27.31 22.74
N LYS A 84 -22.76 26.47 22.64
CA LYS A 84 -23.22 25.62 23.77
C LYS A 84 -22.21 24.53 24.11
N VAL A 85 -21.60 23.91 23.10
CA VAL A 85 -20.51 22.92 23.29
C VAL A 85 -19.34 23.56 24.05
N ARG A 86 -18.89 24.75 23.65
CA ARG A 86 -17.85 25.54 24.32
C ARG A 86 -18.18 25.88 25.76
N GLU A 87 -19.40 26.38 26.01
CA GLU A 87 -19.90 26.66 27.37
C GLU A 87 -19.79 25.42 28.27
N LEU A 88 -20.26 24.25 27.78
CA LEU A 88 -20.25 23.01 28.54
C LEU A 88 -18.81 22.51 28.81
N ILE A 89 -17.93 22.59 27.84
CA ILE A 89 -16.50 22.21 28.01
C ILE A 89 -15.86 23.09 29.08
N PHE A 90 -16.01 24.41 29.00
CA PHE A 90 -15.42 25.34 29.98
C PHE A 90 -16.04 25.25 31.37
N ALA A 91 -17.25 24.71 31.49
CA ALA A 91 -17.89 24.39 32.75
C ALA A 91 -17.48 23.00 33.33
N GLY A 92 -16.60 22.21 32.65
CA GLY A 92 -16.23 20.85 33.06
C GLY A 92 -17.37 19.85 32.89
N ARG A 93 -18.26 20.07 31.92
CA ARG A 93 -19.44 19.22 31.64
C ARG A 93 -19.24 18.48 30.30
N GLU A 94 -18.10 17.83 30.14
CA GLU A 94 -17.65 17.21 28.87
C GLU A 94 -18.65 16.17 28.35
N LYS A 95 -19.26 15.35 29.24
CA LYS A 95 -20.26 14.34 28.82
C LYS A 95 -21.53 14.95 28.22
N GLU A 96 -21.91 16.15 28.67
CA GLU A 96 -23.03 16.85 28.08
C GLU A 96 -22.62 17.51 26.75
N ALA A 97 -21.40 18.01 26.65
CA ALA A 97 -20.84 18.52 25.40
C ALA A 97 -20.78 17.39 24.34
N GLU A 98 -20.28 16.20 24.72
CA GLU A 98 -20.26 15.02 23.82
C GLU A 98 -21.66 14.68 23.32
N LYS A 99 -22.68 14.71 24.17
CA LYS A 99 -24.08 14.45 23.77
C LYS A 99 -24.57 15.48 22.75
N VAL A 100 -24.33 16.76 23.02
CA VAL A 100 -24.74 17.85 22.08
C VAL A 100 -24.01 17.66 20.73
N MET A 101 -22.73 17.30 20.73
CA MET A 101 -21.98 17.02 19.52
C MET A 101 -22.50 15.77 18.79
N ALA A 102 -22.77 14.67 19.51
CA ALA A 102 -23.29 13.44 18.92
C ALA A 102 -24.61 13.69 18.15
N ASP A 103 -25.50 14.54 18.69
CA ASP A 103 -26.79 14.84 18.09
C ASP A 103 -26.70 15.82 16.88
N ASN A 104 -25.59 16.56 16.73
CA ASN A 104 -25.54 17.69 15.80
C ASN A 104 -24.33 17.70 14.84
N PHE A 105 -23.21 17.07 15.15
CA PHE A 105 -21.99 17.13 14.33
C PHE A 105 -21.90 16.03 13.28
N PHE A 106 -22.67 14.96 13.40
CA PHE A 106 -22.55 13.76 12.58
C PHE A 106 -23.71 13.61 11.60
N THR A 107 -23.42 13.07 10.43
CA THR A 107 -24.41 12.77 9.37
C THR A 107 -24.73 11.27 9.30
N GLY A 108 -24.04 10.43 10.08
CA GLY A 108 -24.15 8.98 10.01
C GLY A 108 -23.25 8.34 8.94
N GLN A 109 -22.38 9.14 8.31
CA GLN A 109 -21.37 8.67 7.36
C GLN A 109 -20.01 8.79 8.02
N HIS A 110 -19.27 7.64 8.08
CA HIS A 110 -17.98 7.53 8.77
C HIS A 110 -16.80 7.37 7.81
N GLY A 111 -17.04 7.52 6.51
CA GLY A 111 -16.07 7.40 5.45
C GLY A 111 -16.12 6.04 4.76
N MET A 112 -15.44 5.95 3.62
CA MET A 112 -15.54 4.81 2.73
C MET A 112 -14.36 3.85 2.91
N PRO A 113 -14.59 2.51 2.81
CA PRO A 113 -13.54 1.52 3.01
C PRO A 113 -12.65 1.34 1.78
N PHE A 114 -11.34 1.15 2.03
CA PHE A 114 -10.40 0.58 1.06
C PHE A 114 -10.65 -0.91 0.91
N GLN A 115 -10.75 -1.42 -0.32
CA GLN A 115 -11.22 -2.77 -0.59
C GLN A 115 -10.21 -3.61 -1.39
N THR A 116 -10.26 -4.94 -1.19
CA THR A 116 -9.50 -5.90 -2.00
C THR A 116 -10.14 -6.08 -3.38
N ILE A 117 -9.36 -6.51 -4.37
CA ILE A 117 -9.89 -7.08 -5.63
C ILE A 117 -10.34 -8.54 -5.43
N GLY A 118 -9.62 -9.26 -4.55
CA GLY A 118 -9.67 -10.70 -4.37
C GLY A 118 -8.30 -11.33 -4.57
N SER A 119 -8.26 -12.53 -5.13
CA SER A 119 -7.01 -13.29 -5.28
C SER A 119 -6.90 -13.95 -6.65
N LEU A 120 -5.68 -14.07 -7.15
CA LEU A 120 -5.32 -15.01 -8.19
C LEU A 120 -4.90 -16.31 -7.52
N MET A 121 -5.59 -17.41 -7.84
CA MET A 121 -5.31 -18.75 -7.35
C MET A 121 -4.55 -19.54 -8.42
N LEU A 122 -3.50 -20.27 -8.03
CA LEU A 122 -2.81 -21.21 -8.91
C LEU A 122 -2.85 -22.59 -8.27
N GLU A 123 -3.30 -23.58 -9.03
CA GLU A 123 -3.47 -24.97 -8.60
C GLU A 123 -2.47 -25.86 -9.35
N PHE A 124 -1.67 -26.61 -8.59
CA PHE A 124 -0.62 -27.49 -9.10
C PHE A 124 -0.92 -28.94 -8.70
N ASP A 125 -1.55 -29.69 -9.59
CA ASP A 125 -1.85 -31.10 -9.36
C ASP A 125 -0.57 -31.92 -9.18
N GLY A 126 -0.59 -32.83 -8.20
CA GLY A 126 0.54 -33.73 -7.92
C GLY A 126 1.69 -33.10 -7.13
N HIS A 127 1.56 -31.87 -6.64
CA HIS A 127 2.62 -31.19 -5.87
C HIS A 127 2.49 -31.35 -4.34
N ALA A 128 1.74 -32.33 -3.84
CA ALA A 128 1.53 -32.54 -2.39
C ALA A 128 2.81 -32.99 -1.67
N ASP A 129 3.58 -33.90 -2.29
CA ASP A 129 4.80 -34.48 -1.69
C ASP A 129 6.04 -33.66 -2.03
N TYR A 130 6.07 -32.39 -1.56
CA TYR A 130 7.20 -31.49 -1.82
C TYR A 130 8.27 -31.58 -0.73
N SER A 131 9.50 -31.25 -1.12
CA SER A 131 10.67 -31.13 -0.24
C SER A 131 11.48 -29.88 -0.56
N ASN A 132 12.49 -29.57 0.25
CA ASN A 132 13.42 -28.44 0.05
C ASN A 132 12.72 -27.10 -0.16
N TYR A 133 11.62 -26.88 0.58
CA TYR A 133 10.81 -25.67 0.44
C TYR A 133 11.52 -24.43 1.03
N ARG A 134 11.49 -23.35 0.28
CA ARG A 134 11.87 -22.02 0.76
C ARG A 134 11.04 -20.97 0.02
N ARG A 135 10.53 -19.99 0.75
CA ARG A 135 10.03 -18.72 0.18
C ARG A 135 10.82 -17.56 0.77
N ASP A 136 11.08 -16.56 -0.04
CA ASP A 136 11.80 -15.36 0.38
C ASP A 136 11.31 -14.10 -0.33
N LEU A 137 11.47 -12.95 0.33
CA LEU A 137 11.35 -11.61 -0.23
C LEU A 137 12.72 -10.95 -0.15
N ASP A 138 13.32 -10.72 -1.29
CA ASP A 138 14.59 -10.02 -1.45
C ASP A 138 14.33 -8.51 -1.47
N LEU A 139 14.72 -7.82 -0.38
CA LEU A 139 14.50 -6.38 -0.24
C LEU A 139 15.40 -5.53 -1.13
N GLU A 140 16.55 -6.07 -1.59
CA GLU A 140 17.43 -5.34 -2.51
C GLU A 140 16.89 -5.32 -3.94
N ARG A 141 16.00 -6.28 -4.27
CA ARG A 141 15.45 -6.45 -5.62
C ARG A 141 13.93 -6.20 -5.69
N ALA A 142 13.26 -6.15 -4.55
CA ALA A 142 11.79 -6.14 -4.44
C ALA A 142 11.15 -7.33 -5.20
N VAL A 143 11.71 -8.52 -5.02
CA VAL A 143 11.31 -9.78 -5.68
C VAL A 143 11.02 -10.84 -4.64
N ALA A 144 9.87 -11.49 -4.74
CA ALA A 144 9.55 -12.69 -3.98
C ALA A 144 9.90 -13.93 -4.79
N SER A 145 10.38 -14.97 -4.09
CA SER A 145 10.68 -16.27 -4.68
C SER A 145 10.05 -17.39 -3.85
N VAL A 146 9.59 -18.45 -4.54
CA VAL A 146 9.17 -19.71 -3.94
C VAL A 146 9.90 -20.85 -4.64
N ARG A 147 10.63 -21.66 -3.88
CA ARG A 147 11.40 -22.80 -4.41
C ARG A 147 11.03 -24.06 -3.66
N TYR A 148 10.88 -25.16 -4.38
CA TYR A 148 10.61 -26.49 -3.82
C TYR A 148 10.96 -27.58 -4.82
N LYS A 149 10.97 -28.83 -4.35
CA LYS A 149 11.26 -30.03 -5.16
C LYS A 149 10.09 -31.01 -5.09
N ILE A 150 9.70 -31.57 -6.25
CA ILE A 150 8.76 -32.70 -6.39
C ILE A 150 9.48 -33.85 -7.06
N GLY A 151 9.65 -34.98 -6.35
CA GLY A 151 10.51 -36.05 -6.85
C GLY A 151 11.90 -35.55 -7.21
N GLU A 152 12.26 -35.61 -8.49
CA GLU A 152 13.57 -35.15 -9.01
C GLU A 152 13.48 -33.78 -9.73
N VAL A 153 12.34 -33.10 -9.67
CA VAL A 153 12.11 -31.83 -10.37
C VAL A 153 12.16 -30.65 -9.40
N ASN A 154 13.01 -29.66 -9.66
CA ASN A 154 13.06 -28.41 -8.92
C ASN A 154 12.17 -27.36 -9.60
N TYR A 155 11.33 -26.72 -8.80
CA TYR A 155 10.44 -25.64 -9.23
C TYR A 155 10.86 -24.32 -8.61
N THR A 156 10.81 -23.26 -9.41
CA THR A 156 11.02 -21.89 -8.95
C THR A 156 9.88 -21.02 -9.44
N ARG A 157 9.32 -20.22 -8.53
CA ARG A 157 8.41 -19.11 -8.86
C ARG A 157 9.09 -17.82 -8.49
N THR A 158 9.19 -16.88 -9.43
CA THR A 158 9.74 -15.53 -9.22
C THR A 158 8.63 -14.53 -9.46
N ILE A 159 8.38 -13.66 -8.48
CA ILE A 159 7.18 -12.81 -8.44
C ILE A 159 7.60 -11.39 -8.10
N PHE A 160 7.15 -10.41 -8.89
CA PHE A 160 7.37 -8.98 -8.61
C PHE A 160 6.25 -8.11 -9.19
N THR A 161 5.97 -6.98 -8.54
CA THR A 161 5.13 -5.91 -9.08
C THR A 161 6.04 -4.90 -9.77
N SER A 162 5.98 -4.85 -11.11
CA SER A 162 6.87 -3.99 -11.89
C SER A 162 6.63 -2.51 -11.60
N LEU A 163 7.67 -1.79 -11.15
CA LEU A 163 7.65 -0.33 -10.99
C LEU A 163 7.56 0.42 -12.33
N VAL A 164 7.83 -0.27 -13.46
CA VAL A 164 7.92 0.35 -14.78
C VAL A 164 6.68 0.06 -15.62
N ASP A 165 6.10 -1.14 -15.49
CA ASP A 165 5.09 -1.65 -16.44
C ASP A 165 3.67 -1.73 -15.85
N ASN A 166 3.44 -1.32 -14.60
CA ASN A 166 2.14 -1.40 -13.90
C ASN A 166 1.51 -2.79 -13.96
N ALA A 167 2.30 -3.84 -13.72
CA ALA A 167 1.86 -5.22 -13.77
C ALA A 167 2.51 -6.03 -12.65
N LEU A 168 1.76 -6.97 -12.10
CA LEU A 168 2.31 -8.10 -11.35
C LEU A 168 2.78 -9.13 -12.37
N ILE A 169 4.02 -9.56 -12.26
CA ILE A 169 4.65 -10.52 -13.17
C ILE A 169 5.11 -11.73 -12.35
N ILE A 170 4.72 -12.93 -12.78
CA ILE A 170 5.03 -14.19 -12.13
C ILE A 170 5.66 -15.10 -13.16
N ARG A 171 6.91 -15.52 -12.93
CA ARG A 171 7.55 -16.59 -13.71
C ARG A 171 7.52 -17.89 -12.92
N ILE A 172 7.08 -18.93 -13.56
CA ILE A 172 7.10 -20.30 -13.04
C ILE A 172 7.97 -21.13 -13.97
N GLU A 173 8.97 -21.80 -13.42
CA GLU A 173 9.89 -22.63 -14.18
C GLU A 173 10.24 -23.91 -13.43
N ALA A 174 10.62 -24.94 -14.18
CA ALA A 174 11.10 -26.21 -13.70
C ALA A 174 12.43 -26.57 -14.38
N ASP A 175 13.28 -27.32 -13.69
CA ASP A 175 14.59 -27.79 -14.25
C ASP A 175 14.45 -28.98 -15.20
N LYS A 176 13.23 -29.48 -15.42
CA LYS A 176 12.95 -30.54 -16.40
C LYS A 176 11.96 -30.03 -17.45
N PRO A 177 12.22 -30.32 -18.74
CA PRO A 177 11.33 -29.95 -19.84
C PRO A 177 9.90 -30.47 -19.67
N GLY A 178 8.91 -29.62 -19.98
CA GLY A 178 7.50 -30.01 -19.96
C GLY A 178 6.90 -30.22 -18.56
N ALA A 179 7.64 -29.89 -17.49
CA ALA A 179 7.18 -30.15 -16.12
C ALA A 179 6.24 -29.07 -15.56
N VAL A 180 6.11 -27.91 -16.20
CA VAL A 180 5.24 -26.83 -15.71
C VAL A 180 3.81 -27.08 -16.15
N ASN A 181 2.97 -27.45 -15.17
CA ASN A 181 1.54 -27.71 -15.35
C ASN A 181 0.78 -27.03 -14.20
N PHE A 182 -0.22 -26.19 -14.51
CA PHE A 182 -1.06 -25.56 -13.50
C PHE A 182 -2.33 -24.98 -14.10
N THR A 183 -3.31 -24.74 -13.23
CA THR A 183 -4.52 -24.00 -13.56
C THR A 183 -4.56 -22.71 -12.74
N THR A 184 -4.95 -21.59 -13.32
CA THR A 184 -5.16 -20.35 -12.57
C THR A 184 -6.58 -19.84 -12.76
N ARG A 185 -7.14 -19.30 -11.66
CA ARG A 185 -8.48 -18.71 -11.62
C ARG A 185 -8.54 -17.55 -10.64
N TYR A 186 -9.54 -16.71 -10.75
CA TYR A 186 -9.81 -15.67 -9.77
C TYR A 186 -10.72 -16.19 -8.65
N SER A 187 -10.52 -15.63 -7.45
CA SER A 187 -11.42 -15.71 -6.31
C SER A 187 -11.65 -14.30 -5.77
N THR A 188 -12.89 -13.92 -5.50
CA THR A 188 -13.22 -12.58 -5.03
C THR A 188 -14.32 -12.63 -3.96
N PRO A 189 -14.27 -11.74 -2.94
CA PRO A 189 -15.32 -11.66 -1.92
C PRO A 189 -16.55 -10.87 -2.36
N TYR A 190 -16.52 -10.20 -3.52
CA TYR A 190 -17.68 -9.47 -4.03
C TYR A 190 -18.83 -10.41 -4.37
N LYS A 191 -20.06 -9.96 -4.13
CA LYS A 191 -21.27 -10.71 -4.51
C LYS A 191 -21.63 -10.51 -5.98
N GLU A 192 -21.34 -9.32 -6.51
CA GLU A 192 -21.61 -8.92 -7.89
C GLU A 192 -20.27 -8.73 -8.61
N TYR A 193 -19.94 -9.71 -9.45
CA TYR A 193 -18.73 -9.73 -10.25
C TYR A 193 -18.94 -10.55 -11.53
N GLU A 194 -18.07 -10.36 -12.49
CA GLU A 194 -18.03 -11.19 -13.69
C GLU A 194 -16.61 -11.71 -13.89
N ILE A 195 -16.50 -13.04 -14.11
CA ILE A 195 -15.25 -13.65 -14.61
C ILE A 195 -15.56 -14.17 -16.02
N LYS A 196 -14.72 -13.81 -16.98
CA LYS A 196 -14.89 -14.24 -18.37
C LYS A 196 -13.58 -14.26 -19.15
N LYS A 197 -13.57 -15.08 -20.19
CA LYS A 197 -12.55 -15.07 -21.24
C LYS A 197 -12.71 -13.84 -22.13
N ASN A 198 -11.60 -13.19 -22.43
CA ASN A 198 -11.52 -12.19 -23.49
C ASN A 198 -10.26 -12.42 -24.33
N GLY A 199 -10.42 -13.05 -25.49
CA GLY A 199 -9.30 -13.45 -26.34
C GLY A 199 -8.38 -14.46 -25.62
N LYS A 200 -7.15 -14.03 -25.32
CA LYS A 200 -6.14 -14.83 -24.60
C LYS A 200 -6.05 -14.50 -23.10
N SER A 201 -6.95 -13.65 -22.60
CA SER A 201 -6.96 -13.22 -21.19
C SER A 201 -8.16 -13.79 -20.45
N LEU A 202 -8.00 -14.00 -19.15
CA LEU A 202 -9.07 -14.17 -18.17
C LEU A 202 -9.27 -12.82 -17.47
N LEU A 203 -10.52 -12.36 -17.38
CA LEU A 203 -10.91 -11.10 -16.75
C LEU A 203 -11.68 -11.39 -15.48
N LEU A 204 -11.48 -10.51 -14.48
CA LEU A 204 -12.38 -10.31 -13.35
C LEU A 204 -12.80 -8.83 -13.37
N SER A 205 -14.09 -8.55 -13.36
CA SER A 205 -14.63 -7.20 -13.21
C SER A 205 -15.66 -7.14 -12.09
N GLY A 206 -15.77 -5.98 -11.45
CA GLY A 206 -16.69 -5.76 -10.34
C GLY A 206 -16.81 -4.28 -10.00
N HIS A 207 -17.54 -4.01 -8.92
CA HIS A 207 -17.79 -2.68 -8.39
C HIS A 207 -17.39 -2.60 -6.92
N GLY A 208 -16.87 -1.45 -6.48
CA GLY A 208 -16.74 -1.14 -5.06
C GLY A 208 -18.10 -1.28 -4.36
N SER A 209 -18.08 -1.76 -3.13
CA SER A 209 -19.32 -2.00 -2.37
C SER A 209 -20.02 -0.68 -2.02
N ALA A 210 -21.35 -0.69 -1.96
CA ALA A 210 -22.09 0.37 -1.28
C ALA A 210 -21.72 0.38 0.21
N HIS A 211 -21.60 1.55 0.81
CA HIS A 211 -21.29 1.71 2.23
C HIS A 211 -22.05 2.92 2.81
N GLU A 212 -22.63 2.76 4.00
CA GLU A 212 -23.35 3.81 4.74
C GLU A 212 -24.36 4.61 3.88
N GLY A 213 -25.07 3.93 3.01
CA GLY A 213 -26.07 4.53 2.11
C GLY A 213 -25.49 5.19 0.85
N ILE A 214 -24.16 5.19 0.68
CA ILE A 214 -23.51 5.70 -0.54
C ILE A 214 -23.27 4.53 -1.50
N PRO A 215 -23.81 4.55 -2.73
CA PRO A 215 -23.58 3.52 -3.74
C PRO A 215 -22.11 3.42 -4.13
N GLY A 216 -21.64 2.21 -4.47
CA GLY A 216 -20.29 2.00 -5.01
C GLY A 216 -20.10 2.66 -6.38
N ALA A 217 -19.21 3.63 -6.47
CA ALA A 217 -18.93 4.37 -7.72
C ALA A 217 -17.72 3.83 -8.49
N ILE A 218 -16.83 3.09 -7.81
CA ILE A 218 -15.64 2.51 -8.45
C ILE A 218 -16.03 1.25 -9.23
N ARG A 219 -15.71 1.24 -10.52
CA ARG A 219 -15.66 0.02 -11.33
C ARG A 219 -14.20 -0.38 -11.49
N PHE A 220 -13.91 -1.67 -11.38
CA PHE A 220 -12.59 -2.22 -11.60
C PHE A 220 -12.60 -3.38 -12.59
N GLU A 221 -11.50 -3.52 -13.30
CA GLU A 221 -11.22 -4.69 -14.13
C GLU A 221 -9.78 -5.15 -13.86
N THR A 222 -9.62 -6.47 -13.71
CA THR A 222 -8.33 -7.14 -13.60
C THR A 222 -8.18 -8.14 -14.73
N ARG A 223 -7.01 -8.18 -15.36
CA ARG A 223 -6.71 -9.10 -16.46
C ARG A 223 -5.48 -9.93 -16.18
N THR A 224 -5.63 -11.24 -16.43
CA THR A 224 -4.51 -12.19 -16.45
C THR A 224 -4.30 -12.74 -17.83
N GLN A 225 -3.05 -12.72 -18.31
CA GLN A 225 -2.64 -13.40 -19.55
C GLN A 225 -1.32 -14.13 -19.31
N ILE A 226 -1.17 -15.30 -19.95
CA ILE A 226 0.01 -16.16 -19.77
C ILE A 226 0.74 -16.35 -21.10
N LYS A 227 2.08 -16.28 -21.04
CA LYS A 227 2.99 -16.75 -22.09
C LYS A 227 3.72 -17.98 -21.58
N ALA A 228 3.61 -19.10 -22.28
CA ALA A 228 4.35 -20.33 -21.98
C ALA A 228 5.53 -20.50 -22.94
N GLU A 229 6.64 -21.00 -22.41
CA GLU A 229 7.77 -21.49 -23.17
C GLU A 229 7.52 -22.98 -23.45
N LYS A 230 7.23 -23.32 -24.70
CA LYS A 230 6.61 -24.61 -25.11
C LYS A 230 5.27 -24.88 -24.41
N GLY A 231 4.79 -26.14 -24.50
CA GLY A 231 3.50 -26.50 -23.90
C GLY A 231 2.29 -25.83 -24.55
N LYS A 232 1.17 -25.88 -23.85
CA LYS A 232 -0.13 -25.34 -24.32
C LYS A 232 -0.74 -24.45 -23.24
N VAL A 233 -1.33 -23.34 -23.67
CA VAL A 233 -2.15 -22.44 -22.83
C VAL A 233 -3.58 -22.49 -23.35
N ASN A 234 -4.51 -22.89 -22.52
CA ASN A 234 -5.95 -22.91 -22.84
C ASN A 234 -6.68 -21.93 -21.91
N VAL A 235 -7.52 -21.06 -22.47
CA VAL A 235 -8.30 -20.08 -21.72
C VAL A 235 -9.78 -20.43 -21.86
N THR A 236 -10.44 -20.66 -20.75
CA THR A 236 -11.89 -20.84 -20.63
C THR A 236 -12.53 -19.58 -20.02
N ASN A 237 -13.84 -19.62 -19.76
CA ASN A 237 -14.49 -18.52 -19.04
C ASN A 237 -14.14 -18.47 -17.54
N ASP A 238 -13.62 -19.56 -16.98
CA ASP A 238 -13.40 -19.70 -15.54
C ASP A 238 -11.93 -19.78 -15.15
N CYS A 239 -11.05 -20.17 -16.08
CA CYS A 239 -9.64 -20.40 -15.78
C CYS A 239 -8.72 -20.30 -17.01
N ILE A 240 -7.41 -20.26 -16.72
CA ILE A 240 -6.36 -20.51 -17.71
C ILE A 240 -5.61 -21.77 -17.28
N GLU A 241 -5.50 -22.74 -18.17
CA GLU A 241 -4.71 -23.96 -17.99
C GLU A 241 -3.38 -23.85 -18.76
N VAL A 242 -2.31 -24.25 -18.11
CA VAL A 242 -0.97 -24.43 -18.73
C VAL A 242 -0.59 -25.91 -18.62
N LYS A 243 -0.22 -26.54 -19.74
CA LYS A 243 0.16 -27.96 -19.78
C LYS A 243 1.44 -28.16 -20.59
N GLY A 244 2.39 -28.90 -20.00
CA GLY A 244 3.62 -29.33 -20.64
C GLY A 244 4.58 -28.21 -21.02
N ALA A 245 4.60 -27.11 -20.26
CA ALA A 245 5.52 -26.00 -20.50
C ALA A 245 6.87 -26.24 -19.80
N ASP A 246 7.94 -25.64 -20.36
CA ASP A 246 9.26 -25.60 -19.71
C ASP A 246 9.26 -24.45 -18.68
N ALA A 247 8.62 -23.33 -19.03
CA ALA A 247 8.36 -22.21 -18.15
C ALA A 247 7.08 -21.46 -18.59
N ALA A 248 6.49 -20.69 -17.68
CA ALA A 248 5.37 -19.82 -17.97
C ALA A 248 5.54 -18.46 -17.29
N VAL A 249 5.13 -17.38 -17.97
CA VAL A 249 5.08 -16.03 -17.39
C VAL A 249 3.64 -15.57 -17.37
N ILE A 250 3.16 -15.26 -16.19
CA ILE A 250 1.82 -14.73 -15.92
C ILE A 250 1.94 -13.22 -15.77
N TYR A 251 1.11 -12.47 -16.48
CA TYR A 251 0.99 -11.01 -16.37
C TYR A 251 -0.39 -10.70 -15.80
N VAL A 252 -0.44 -9.96 -14.70
CA VAL A 252 -1.67 -9.50 -14.06
C VAL A 252 -1.65 -7.98 -14.02
N THR A 253 -2.72 -7.36 -14.50
CA THR A 253 -2.90 -5.91 -14.46
C THR A 253 -4.29 -5.59 -13.92
N ALA A 254 -4.43 -4.46 -13.22
CA ALA A 254 -5.72 -3.97 -12.75
C ALA A 254 -5.83 -2.46 -13.00
N ALA A 255 -7.06 -2.00 -13.16
CA ALA A 255 -7.37 -0.57 -13.28
C ALA A 255 -8.81 -0.31 -12.84
N THR A 256 -9.07 0.95 -12.46
CA THR A 256 -10.41 1.43 -12.12
C THR A 256 -10.82 2.60 -13.02
N ASN A 257 -12.07 3.02 -12.87
CA ASN A 257 -12.61 4.23 -13.49
C ASN A 257 -12.25 5.53 -12.73
N PHE A 258 -11.48 5.47 -11.63
CA PHE A 258 -11.08 6.63 -10.86
C PHE A 258 -10.16 7.57 -11.64
N VAL A 259 -10.45 8.88 -11.62
CA VAL A 259 -9.60 9.95 -12.15
C VAL A 259 -9.05 10.79 -11.02
N ASN A 260 -9.94 11.25 -10.12
CA ASN A 260 -9.63 11.97 -8.90
C ASN A 260 -10.84 11.88 -7.93
N TYR A 261 -10.73 12.44 -6.74
CA TYR A 261 -11.74 12.36 -5.69
C TYR A 261 -13.14 12.92 -6.05
N LYS A 262 -13.28 13.59 -7.20
CA LYS A 262 -14.55 14.12 -7.73
C LYS A 262 -15.00 13.43 -9.01
N ASP A 263 -14.10 12.68 -9.68
CA ASP A 263 -14.29 12.20 -11.04
C ASP A 263 -13.94 10.71 -11.16
N VAL A 264 -14.92 9.93 -11.57
CA VAL A 264 -14.86 8.49 -11.83
C VAL A 264 -15.21 8.17 -13.29
N SER A 265 -14.89 9.05 -14.21
CA SER A 265 -15.27 8.94 -15.64
C SER A 265 -14.30 8.16 -16.51
N ALA A 266 -13.17 7.69 -15.97
CA ALA A 266 -12.21 6.93 -16.77
C ALA A 266 -12.78 5.57 -17.22
N ASN A 267 -12.15 5.00 -18.24
CA ASN A 267 -12.50 3.68 -18.75
C ASN A 267 -11.49 2.64 -18.26
N GLU A 268 -11.90 1.85 -17.27
CA GLU A 268 -11.10 0.79 -16.64
C GLU A 268 -10.65 -0.27 -17.63
N THR A 269 -11.53 -0.67 -18.55
CA THR A 269 -11.24 -1.69 -19.58
C THR A 269 -10.15 -1.24 -20.55
N ARG A 270 -10.18 0.03 -20.97
CA ARG A 270 -9.12 0.59 -21.82
C ARG A 270 -7.80 0.65 -21.08
N ARG A 271 -7.80 1.17 -19.85
CA ARG A 271 -6.60 1.32 -19.03
C ARG A 271 -5.91 -0.03 -18.77
N VAL A 272 -6.68 -1.03 -18.32
CA VAL A 272 -6.11 -2.36 -18.03
C VAL A 272 -5.58 -3.04 -19.31
N THR A 273 -6.22 -2.83 -20.45
CA THR A 273 -5.76 -3.34 -21.74
C THR A 273 -4.42 -2.71 -22.16
N GLU A 274 -4.28 -1.39 -21.99
CA GLU A 274 -3.05 -0.66 -22.29
C GLU A 274 -1.90 -1.09 -21.38
N PHE A 275 -2.16 -1.27 -20.07
CA PHE A 275 -1.16 -1.75 -19.11
C PHE A 275 -0.68 -3.16 -19.47
N LEU A 276 -1.61 -4.08 -19.74
CA LEU A 276 -1.28 -5.45 -20.12
C LEU A 276 -0.46 -5.48 -21.43
N ALA A 277 -0.89 -4.75 -22.43
CA ALA A 277 -0.18 -4.67 -23.70
C ALA A 277 1.24 -4.10 -23.55
N LYS A 278 1.43 -3.08 -22.70
CA LYS A 278 2.73 -2.51 -22.36
C LYS A 278 3.63 -3.53 -21.67
N ALA A 279 3.14 -4.18 -20.59
CA ALA A 279 3.89 -5.15 -19.82
C ALA A 279 4.33 -6.35 -20.69
N MET A 280 3.45 -6.82 -21.58
CA MET A 280 3.74 -7.97 -22.44
C MET A 280 4.66 -7.67 -23.62
N LYS A 281 4.92 -6.42 -23.96
CA LYS A 281 5.91 -6.07 -25.01
C LYS A 281 7.34 -6.37 -24.57
N ARG A 282 7.63 -6.29 -23.29
CA ARG A 282 8.96 -6.49 -22.73
C ARG A 282 9.20 -7.98 -22.45
N PRO A 283 10.30 -8.60 -22.94
CA PRO A 283 10.70 -9.94 -22.53
C PRO A 283 10.88 -9.99 -21.01
N TYR A 284 10.58 -11.13 -20.39
CA TYR A 284 10.62 -11.31 -18.93
C TYR A 284 11.95 -10.86 -18.30
N ALA A 285 13.08 -11.30 -18.84
CA ALA A 285 14.39 -10.93 -18.31
C ALA A 285 14.61 -9.41 -18.31
N GLN A 286 14.19 -8.73 -19.39
CA GLN A 286 14.27 -7.26 -19.47
C GLN A 286 13.27 -6.58 -18.54
N ALA A 287 12.09 -7.17 -18.31
CA ALA A 287 11.11 -6.64 -17.36
C ALA A 287 11.63 -6.71 -15.91
N LEU A 288 12.26 -7.84 -15.55
CA LEU A 288 12.89 -8.01 -14.25
C LEU A 288 14.05 -7.03 -14.06
N THR A 289 14.98 -6.94 -15.01
CA THR A 289 16.10 -5.99 -14.94
C THR A 289 15.61 -4.53 -14.81
N ALA A 290 14.63 -4.13 -15.62
CA ALA A 290 14.10 -2.77 -15.56
C ALA A 290 13.40 -2.45 -14.22
N HIS A 291 12.71 -3.44 -13.65
CA HIS A 291 12.12 -3.33 -12.30
C HIS A 291 13.21 -3.14 -11.25
N GLU A 292 14.22 -4.03 -11.24
CA GLU A 292 15.33 -3.98 -10.29
C GLU A 292 16.11 -2.67 -10.38
N GLU A 293 16.44 -2.20 -11.57
CA GLU A 293 17.14 -0.93 -11.77
C GLU A 293 16.32 0.27 -11.28
N ALA A 294 15.00 0.29 -11.55
CA ALA A 294 14.13 1.36 -11.07
C ALA A 294 14.02 1.36 -9.54
N TYR A 295 13.87 0.19 -8.95
CA TYR A 295 13.77 0.01 -7.50
C TYR A 295 15.09 0.36 -6.79
N GLN A 296 16.22 -0.14 -7.27
CA GLN A 296 17.53 0.07 -6.66
C GLN A 296 17.97 1.54 -6.67
N LYS A 297 17.52 2.34 -7.64
CA LYS A 297 17.73 3.80 -7.62
C LYS A 297 17.16 4.48 -6.39
N LEU A 298 16.14 3.89 -5.77
CA LEU A 298 15.52 4.37 -4.54
C LEU A 298 16.09 3.64 -3.31
N PHE A 299 16.02 2.32 -3.32
CA PHE A 299 16.42 1.50 -2.18
C PHE A 299 17.91 1.60 -1.87
N GLY A 300 18.76 1.60 -2.88
CA GLY A 300 20.23 1.64 -2.75
C GLY A 300 20.80 2.97 -2.22
N ARG A 301 19.97 4.02 -2.01
CA ARG A 301 20.44 5.33 -1.51
C ARG A 301 20.87 5.30 -0.05
N VAL A 302 20.38 4.35 0.74
CA VAL A 302 20.68 4.24 2.18
C VAL A 302 20.92 2.78 2.54
N SER A 303 21.99 2.53 3.27
CA SER A 303 22.30 1.24 3.88
C SER A 303 22.53 1.41 5.38
N LEU A 304 22.14 0.39 6.16
CA LEU A 304 22.39 0.34 7.60
C LEU A 304 23.10 -0.97 7.94
N ASN A 305 24.30 -0.84 8.51
CA ASN A 305 25.05 -1.96 9.07
C ASN A 305 25.45 -1.61 10.51
N ILE A 306 24.85 -2.30 11.48
CA ILE A 306 25.08 -2.11 12.92
C ILE A 306 25.56 -3.37 13.63
N GLY A 307 25.85 -4.43 12.86
CA GLY A 307 26.36 -5.68 13.38
C GLY A 307 26.09 -6.88 12.48
N PRO A 308 26.54 -8.08 12.87
CA PRO A 308 26.36 -9.28 12.09
C PRO A 308 24.89 -9.68 11.95
N SER A 309 24.55 -10.30 10.82
CA SER A 309 23.24 -10.85 10.53
C SER A 309 23.22 -12.37 10.78
N SER A 310 22.14 -12.88 11.34
CA SER A 310 21.90 -14.31 11.48
C SER A 310 21.44 -14.92 10.15
N GLN A 311 21.83 -16.16 9.89
CA GLN A 311 21.38 -16.93 8.73
C GLN A 311 20.12 -17.77 9.00
N GLU A 312 19.53 -17.65 10.18
CA GLU A 312 18.28 -18.31 10.55
C GLU A 312 17.07 -17.70 9.85
N GLU A 313 15.98 -18.46 9.73
CA GLU A 313 14.73 -17.92 9.15
C GLU A 313 14.16 -16.75 9.96
N THR A 314 13.45 -15.88 9.28
CA THR A 314 12.99 -14.61 9.85
C THR A 314 12.11 -14.81 11.08
N SER A 315 11.19 -15.78 11.09
CA SER A 315 10.32 -16.08 12.24
C SER A 315 11.11 -16.54 13.46
N TYR A 316 12.16 -17.34 13.27
CA TYR A 316 13.07 -17.77 14.34
C TYR A 316 13.83 -16.57 14.92
N ARG A 317 14.38 -15.70 14.06
CA ARG A 317 15.12 -14.49 14.46
C ARG A 317 14.26 -13.56 15.30
N ILE A 318 13.00 -13.31 14.89
CA ILE A 318 12.05 -12.49 15.63
C ILE A 318 11.75 -13.10 17.01
N LYS A 319 11.43 -14.39 17.06
CA LYS A 319 11.08 -15.11 18.30
C LYS A 319 12.22 -15.06 19.33
N HIS A 320 13.47 -15.15 18.89
CA HIS A 320 14.66 -15.23 19.75
C HIS A 320 15.45 -13.91 19.85
N PHE A 321 14.84 -12.78 19.43
CA PHE A 321 15.51 -11.48 19.41
C PHE A 321 16.06 -11.05 20.76
N ASN A 322 15.26 -11.18 21.83
CA ASN A 322 15.65 -10.78 23.19
C ASN A 322 16.88 -11.54 23.72
N GLU A 323 17.02 -12.81 23.34
CA GLU A 323 18.11 -13.69 23.76
C GLU A 323 19.40 -13.41 22.97
N ARG A 324 19.26 -13.21 21.65
CA ARG A 324 20.40 -13.17 20.72
C ARG A 324 20.89 -11.75 20.41
N LYS A 325 20.07 -10.73 20.65
CA LYS A 325 20.39 -9.34 20.30
C LYS A 325 20.81 -9.20 18.81
N ASP A 326 20.04 -9.80 17.91
CA ASP A 326 20.32 -9.86 16.47
C ASP A 326 20.26 -8.45 15.83
N LEU A 327 21.42 -7.79 15.75
CA LEU A 327 21.54 -6.45 15.17
C LEU A 327 21.25 -6.44 13.67
N GLY A 328 21.53 -7.54 12.97
CA GLY A 328 21.17 -7.70 11.55
C GLY A 328 19.65 -7.70 11.35
N LEU A 329 18.84 -8.21 12.30
CA LEU A 329 17.39 -8.13 12.24
C LEU A 329 16.88 -6.68 12.40
N VAL A 330 17.54 -5.86 13.23
CA VAL A 330 17.22 -4.43 13.36
C VAL A 330 17.50 -3.69 12.05
N ALA A 331 18.64 -3.97 11.40
CA ALA A 331 18.97 -3.42 10.09
C ALA A 331 17.98 -3.88 9.01
N LEU A 332 17.58 -5.16 9.04
CA LEU A 332 16.56 -5.72 8.15
C LEU A 332 15.20 -5.02 8.34
N MET A 333 14.77 -4.80 9.58
CA MET A 333 13.51 -4.09 9.90
C MET A 333 13.53 -2.65 9.39
N PHE A 334 14.65 -1.92 9.55
CA PHE A 334 14.82 -0.57 9.01
C PHE A 334 14.67 -0.56 7.48
N GLN A 335 15.34 -1.47 6.79
CA GLN A 335 15.26 -1.57 5.33
C GLN A 335 13.88 -2.08 4.86
N PHE A 336 13.23 -2.93 5.64
CA PHE A 336 11.85 -3.36 5.35
C PHE A 336 10.86 -2.19 5.43
N GLY A 337 11.01 -1.29 6.41
CA GLY A 337 10.20 -0.05 6.47
C GLY A 337 10.37 0.81 5.21
N ARG A 338 11.62 1.00 4.73
CA ARG A 338 11.88 1.70 3.46
C ARG A 338 11.28 0.97 2.25
N TYR A 339 11.41 -0.36 2.21
CA TYR A 339 10.78 -1.19 1.20
C TYR A 339 9.26 -1.00 1.16
N LEU A 340 8.58 -1.03 2.31
CA LEU A 340 7.13 -0.84 2.39
C LEU A 340 6.69 0.53 1.85
N LEU A 341 7.43 1.60 2.19
CA LEU A 341 7.13 2.94 1.68
C LEU A 341 7.31 3.03 0.16
N ILE A 342 8.43 2.52 -0.39
CA ILE A 342 8.68 2.48 -1.84
C ILE A 342 7.58 1.68 -2.56
N SER A 343 7.14 0.58 -1.96
CA SER A 343 6.17 -0.34 -2.58
C SER A 343 4.72 0.17 -2.51
N SER A 344 4.39 1.08 -1.58
CA SER A 344 3.03 1.54 -1.33
C SER A 344 2.79 3.02 -1.65
N SER A 345 3.83 3.81 -1.95
CA SER A 345 3.70 5.25 -2.17
C SER A 345 4.70 5.73 -3.21
N GLN A 346 4.25 5.88 -4.45
CA GLN A 346 5.03 6.40 -5.58
C GLN A 346 4.36 7.65 -6.14
N PRO A 347 5.13 8.58 -6.74
CA PRO A 347 4.57 9.77 -7.36
C PRO A 347 3.43 9.48 -8.33
N GLY A 348 2.33 10.22 -8.20
CA GLY A 348 1.12 10.07 -8.99
C GLY A 348 0.16 8.97 -8.50
N GLY A 349 0.47 8.29 -7.40
CA GLY A 349 -0.40 7.32 -6.72
C GLY A 349 -1.18 7.94 -5.55
N GLN A 350 -1.93 7.08 -4.83
CA GLN A 350 -2.57 7.42 -3.57
C GLN A 350 -1.58 7.24 -2.40
N PRO A 351 -1.81 7.92 -1.26
CA PRO A 351 -0.99 7.70 -0.06
C PRO A 351 -1.06 6.28 0.47
N ALA A 352 -0.01 5.86 1.18
CA ALA A 352 -0.04 4.63 1.96
C ALA A 352 -1.09 4.74 3.08
N GLY A 353 -2.06 3.81 3.10
CA GLY A 353 -3.09 3.71 4.14
C GLY A 353 -2.59 3.05 5.42
N LEU A 354 -3.50 2.66 6.32
CA LEU A 354 -3.18 1.93 7.57
C LEU A 354 -2.41 0.63 7.33
N GLN A 355 -2.65 0.00 6.20
CA GLN A 355 -2.04 -1.28 5.79
C GLN A 355 -1.16 -1.10 4.54
N GLY A 356 -0.63 0.10 4.30
CA GLY A 356 0.05 0.43 3.05
C GLY A 356 -0.91 0.39 1.87
N ILE A 357 -0.67 -0.54 0.92
CA ILE A 357 -1.54 -0.82 -0.24
C ILE A 357 -2.18 -2.22 -0.12
N TRP A 358 -1.91 -2.96 0.96
CA TRP A 358 -2.34 -4.35 1.12
C TRP A 358 -3.55 -4.45 2.04
N ASN A 359 -4.61 -5.09 1.55
CA ASN A 359 -5.84 -5.36 2.28
C ASN A 359 -6.56 -6.54 1.63
N HIS A 360 -7.01 -7.53 2.42
CA HIS A 360 -7.68 -8.72 1.93
C HIS A 360 -9.21 -8.72 2.17
N GLU A 361 -9.74 -7.65 2.77
CA GLU A 361 -11.13 -7.56 3.18
C GLU A 361 -11.90 -6.51 2.37
N LEU A 362 -13.23 -6.62 2.35
CA LEU A 362 -14.13 -5.58 1.84
C LEU A 362 -14.37 -4.49 2.90
N LEU A 363 -14.23 -4.84 4.17
CA LEU A 363 -14.34 -3.95 5.31
C LEU A 363 -13.19 -4.26 6.28
N ALA A 364 -12.05 -3.62 6.03
CA ALA A 364 -10.86 -3.76 6.86
C ALA A 364 -11.04 -3.09 8.23
N PRO A 365 -10.22 -3.40 9.25
CA PRO A 365 -10.17 -2.64 10.49
C PRO A 365 -10.04 -1.13 10.21
N TRP A 366 -10.89 -0.33 10.89
CA TRP A 366 -11.05 1.11 10.62
C TRP A 366 -11.26 1.45 9.14
N ASP A 367 -11.92 0.55 8.40
CA ASP A 367 -12.22 0.66 6.96
C ASP A 367 -10.96 0.81 6.06
N GLY A 368 -9.75 0.61 6.60
CA GLY A 368 -8.51 0.88 5.90
C GLY A 368 -8.35 2.34 5.46
N LYS A 369 -9.10 3.27 6.06
CA LYS A 369 -9.06 4.71 5.76
C LYS A 369 -7.69 5.32 6.07
N TYR A 370 -7.49 6.53 5.56
CA TYR A 370 -6.34 7.34 5.95
C TYR A 370 -6.61 7.97 7.32
N THR A 371 -6.04 7.37 8.38
CA THR A 371 -6.13 7.89 9.74
C THR A 371 -5.04 8.92 9.93
N ILE A 372 -5.43 10.18 10.06
CA ILE A 372 -4.57 11.37 9.99
C ILE A 372 -4.43 12.11 11.33
N ASN A 373 -4.64 11.39 12.43
CA ASN A 373 -4.30 11.89 13.76
C ASN A 373 -3.02 11.27 14.34
N ILE A 374 -2.33 10.42 13.57
CA ILE A 374 -0.97 9.88 13.82
C ILE A 374 -0.51 8.90 12.72
N ASN A 375 -1.38 7.96 12.25
CA ASN A 375 -0.93 6.81 11.47
C ASN A 375 -0.37 7.23 10.10
N THR A 376 -1.07 8.08 9.37
CA THR A 376 -0.58 8.59 8.08
C THR A 376 0.71 9.39 8.25
N GLU A 377 0.78 10.23 9.27
CA GLU A 377 1.99 10.99 9.59
C GLU A 377 3.18 10.04 9.85
N MET A 378 2.99 9.00 10.67
CA MET A 378 4.04 8.01 10.96
C MET A 378 4.48 7.23 9.71
N ASN A 379 3.56 6.91 8.79
CA ASN A 379 3.91 6.25 7.53
C ASN A 379 4.91 7.08 6.71
N TYR A 380 4.85 8.41 6.81
CA TYR A 380 5.68 9.32 6.02
C TYR A 380 6.87 9.95 6.77
N TRP A 381 6.98 9.78 8.09
CA TRP A 381 8.16 10.26 8.82
C TRP A 381 9.50 9.73 8.27
N PRO A 382 9.61 8.50 7.78
CA PRO A 382 10.86 8.03 7.19
C PRO A 382 11.17 8.63 5.80
N ALA A 383 10.22 9.22 5.08
CA ALA A 383 10.41 9.63 3.69
C ALA A 383 11.65 10.52 3.51
N GLU A 384 11.72 11.65 4.21
CA GLU A 384 12.82 12.60 4.09
C GLU A 384 14.10 12.05 4.72
N VAL A 385 14.04 11.59 5.97
CA VAL A 385 15.21 11.17 6.75
C VAL A 385 15.91 9.93 6.18
N THR A 386 15.20 9.12 5.38
CA THR A 386 15.77 7.94 4.72
C THR A 386 16.01 8.12 3.22
N ASN A 387 16.10 9.39 2.77
CA ASN A 387 16.41 9.77 1.38
C ASN A 387 15.42 9.19 0.35
N LEU A 388 14.11 9.32 0.65
CA LEU A 388 12.98 8.91 -0.21
C LEU A 388 11.96 10.06 -0.37
N PRO A 389 12.38 11.32 -0.63
CA PRO A 389 11.47 12.46 -0.67
C PRO A 389 10.38 12.34 -1.73
N GLU A 390 10.63 11.62 -2.83
CA GLU A 390 9.65 11.39 -3.89
C GLU A 390 8.47 10.53 -3.41
N MET A 391 8.69 9.64 -2.43
CA MET A 391 7.63 8.80 -1.86
C MET A 391 6.65 9.61 -1.00
N HIS A 392 6.98 10.84 -0.69
CA HIS A 392 6.13 11.78 0.06
C HIS A 392 5.09 12.48 -0.83
N GLU A 393 5.29 12.49 -2.15
CA GLU A 393 4.43 13.21 -3.11
C GLU A 393 2.95 12.80 -3.04
N PRO A 394 2.56 11.51 -2.92
CA PRO A 394 1.15 11.15 -2.80
C PRO A 394 0.45 11.79 -1.59
N LEU A 395 1.17 11.94 -0.45
CA LEU A 395 0.64 12.66 0.71
C LEU A 395 0.47 14.16 0.40
N PHE A 396 1.41 14.78 -0.28
CA PHE A 396 1.30 16.20 -0.65
C PHE A 396 0.11 16.45 -1.58
N GLN A 397 -0.14 15.54 -2.53
CA GLN A 397 -1.31 15.61 -3.38
C GLN A 397 -2.61 15.47 -2.56
N MET A 398 -2.68 14.54 -1.61
CA MET A 398 -3.84 14.41 -0.71
C MET A 398 -4.05 15.67 0.13
N VAL A 399 -2.99 16.27 0.68
CA VAL A 399 -3.09 17.51 1.46
C VAL A 399 -3.60 18.66 0.60
N LYS A 400 -3.13 18.77 -0.64
CA LYS A 400 -3.62 19.75 -1.60
C LYS A 400 -5.13 19.56 -1.87
N GLU A 401 -5.56 18.33 -2.16
CA GLU A 401 -6.97 18.01 -2.42
C GLU A 401 -7.85 18.27 -1.19
N LEU A 402 -7.37 17.93 0.02
CA LEU A 402 -8.04 18.24 1.29
C LEU A 402 -8.11 19.76 1.52
N SER A 403 -7.05 20.50 1.21
CA SER A 403 -7.07 21.97 1.38
C SER A 403 -8.13 22.66 0.51
N GLU A 404 -8.57 21.99 -0.58
CA GLU A 404 -9.68 22.45 -1.42
C GLU A 404 -11.04 21.93 -0.90
N SER A 405 -11.15 20.60 -0.68
CA SER A 405 -12.41 19.97 -0.29
C SER A 405 -12.87 20.35 1.12
N ALA A 406 -11.95 20.46 2.06
CA ALA A 406 -12.23 20.68 3.47
C ALA A 406 -12.48 22.15 3.87
N GLN A 407 -12.45 23.10 2.92
CA GLN A 407 -12.94 24.46 3.14
C GLN A 407 -14.44 24.44 3.47
N GLY A 408 -15.21 23.53 2.85
CA GLY A 408 -16.61 23.31 3.16
C GLY A 408 -16.80 22.90 4.62
N THR A 409 -15.97 22.00 5.13
CA THR A 409 -16.00 21.53 6.52
C THR A 409 -15.72 22.68 7.50
N ALA A 410 -14.65 23.47 7.27
CA ALA A 410 -14.32 24.63 8.10
C ALA A 410 -15.48 25.63 8.16
N ARG A 411 -16.10 25.89 7.02
CA ARG A 411 -17.23 26.84 6.92
C ARG A 411 -18.50 26.28 7.57
N THR A 412 -18.87 25.04 7.24
CA THR A 412 -20.16 24.46 7.66
C THR A 412 -20.20 24.14 9.15
N LEU A 413 -19.11 23.57 9.71
CA LEU A 413 -19.09 23.17 11.11
C LEU A 413 -18.72 24.30 12.06
N TYR A 414 -17.88 25.26 11.60
CA TYR A 414 -17.21 26.21 12.49
C TYR A 414 -17.33 27.67 12.06
N GLU A 415 -17.86 27.96 10.86
CA GLU A 415 -17.91 29.30 10.24
C GLU A 415 -16.53 29.95 10.13
N CYS A 416 -15.48 29.13 9.98
CA CYS A 416 -14.09 29.57 9.87
C CYS A 416 -13.65 29.66 8.40
N ARG A 417 -12.66 30.54 8.14
CA ARG A 417 -11.90 30.57 6.89
C ARG A 417 -10.99 29.34 6.78
N GLY A 418 -10.24 29.25 5.68
CA GLY A 418 -9.26 28.20 5.46
C GLY A 418 -9.88 26.82 5.36
N TRP A 419 -9.20 25.80 5.90
CA TRP A 419 -9.66 24.42 5.86
C TRP A 419 -9.27 23.64 7.11
N THR A 420 -10.07 22.62 7.42
CA THR A 420 -9.78 21.68 8.49
C THR A 420 -10.27 20.31 8.14
N VAL A 421 -9.60 19.27 8.65
CA VAL A 421 -10.00 17.88 8.55
C VAL A 421 -9.87 17.22 9.92
N HIS A 422 -10.78 16.30 10.23
CA HIS A 422 -10.77 15.55 11.47
C HIS A 422 -9.82 14.35 11.38
N HIS A 423 -9.91 13.39 12.27
CA HIS A 423 -8.91 12.34 12.44
C HIS A 423 -8.84 11.29 11.31
N ASN A 424 -9.81 11.26 10.37
CA ASN A 424 -9.84 10.37 9.23
C ASN A 424 -10.21 11.09 7.93
N THR A 425 -9.70 10.56 6.83
CA THR A 425 -10.18 10.86 5.47
C THR A 425 -10.14 9.59 4.62
N ASP A 426 -10.69 9.64 3.41
CA ASP A 426 -10.78 8.52 2.48
C ASP A 426 -10.37 8.92 1.05
N LEU A 427 -10.59 8.03 0.07
CA LEU A 427 -10.33 8.32 -1.35
C LEU A 427 -11.09 9.57 -1.83
N TRP A 428 -12.27 9.83 -1.26
CA TRP A 428 -13.17 10.92 -1.65
C TRP A 428 -12.89 12.25 -0.94
N ARG A 429 -11.83 12.27 -0.10
CA ARG A 429 -11.39 13.46 0.66
C ARG A 429 -12.51 14.00 1.58
N MET A 430 -13.21 13.09 2.24
CA MET A 430 -14.09 13.42 3.35
C MET A 430 -13.29 14.11 4.47
N ALA A 431 -13.88 15.11 5.16
CA ALA A 431 -13.15 15.90 6.13
C ALA A 431 -13.89 16.15 7.45
N GLY A 432 -15.21 15.93 7.51
CA GLY A 432 -16.00 16.06 8.73
C GLY A 432 -15.68 15.00 9.78
N PRO A 433 -16.14 15.15 11.03
CA PRO A 433 -15.90 14.21 12.12
C PRO A 433 -16.61 12.88 11.89
N VAL A 434 -15.98 11.79 12.34
CA VAL A 434 -16.47 10.42 12.26
C VAL A 434 -16.28 9.71 13.61
N ASP A 435 -16.78 8.48 13.74
CA ASP A 435 -16.55 7.55 14.86
C ASP A 435 -17.08 8.00 16.24
N GLY A 436 -17.72 9.18 16.34
CA GLY A 436 -18.38 9.66 17.54
C GLY A 436 -17.81 10.94 18.14
N ALA A 437 -18.53 11.51 19.11
CA ALA A 437 -18.25 12.83 19.65
C ALA A 437 -16.89 12.97 20.35
N SER A 438 -16.40 11.91 20.97
CA SER A 438 -15.07 11.86 21.61
C SER A 438 -13.89 11.89 20.60
N TYR A 439 -14.19 11.77 19.30
CA TYR A 439 -13.19 11.85 18.22
C TYR A 439 -13.30 13.18 17.43
N VAL A 440 -14.05 14.15 17.89
CA VAL A 440 -14.05 15.48 17.29
C VAL A 440 -12.70 16.14 17.52
N TRP A 441 -11.90 16.21 16.46
CA TRP A 441 -10.50 16.66 16.55
C TRP A 441 -10.12 17.44 15.27
N PRO A 442 -10.31 18.78 15.25
CA PRO A 442 -10.13 19.58 14.04
C PRO A 442 -8.67 20.00 13.76
N LEU A 443 -7.69 19.17 14.13
CA LEU A 443 -6.27 19.53 14.02
C LEU A 443 -5.55 18.81 12.86
N GLY A 444 -6.22 17.90 12.14
CA GLY A 444 -5.60 17.10 11.09
C GLY A 444 -4.98 17.93 9.98
N GLY A 445 -5.66 19.01 9.55
CA GLY A 445 -5.13 19.91 8.52
C GLY A 445 -3.81 20.59 8.92
N ALA A 446 -3.69 21.02 10.18
CA ALA A 446 -2.47 21.62 10.69
C ALA A 446 -1.34 20.59 10.80
N TRP A 447 -1.63 19.36 11.27
CA TRP A 447 -0.60 18.33 11.41
C TRP A 447 -0.10 17.85 10.04
N LEU A 448 -0.99 17.55 9.12
CA LEU A 448 -0.61 17.22 7.73
C LEU A 448 0.21 18.33 7.05
N SER A 449 -0.09 19.59 7.33
CA SER A 449 0.64 20.73 6.79
C SER A 449 2.12 20.75 7.21
N GLN A 450 2.48 20.15 8.36
CA GLN A 450 3.87 20.04 8.79
C GLN A 450 4.72 19.21 7.81
N HIS A 451 4.15 18.21 7.14
CA HIS A 451 4.85 17.42 6.13
C HIS A 451 5.33 18.28 4.95
N LEU A 452 4.51 19.25 4.53
CA LEU A 452 4.88 20.21 3.47
C LEU A 452 6.07 21.07 3.90
N TRP A 453 6.06 21.55 5.14
CA TRP A 453 7.14 22.34 5.70
C TRP A 453 8.41 21.52 5.89
N GLN A 454 8.32 20.28 6.39
CA GLN A 454 9.47 19.38 6.55
C GLN A 454 10.13 19.09 5.21
N HIS A 455 9.36 18.79 4.17
CA HIS A 455 9.92 18.57 2.82
C HIS A 455 10.74 19.79 2.36
N TYR A 456 10.21 21.01 2.54
CA TYR A 456 10.96 22.21 2.22
C TYR A 456 12.25 22.34 3.05
N LEU A 457 12.22 22.02 4.34
CA LEU A 457 13.43 22.08 5.19
C LEU A 457 14.51 21.10 4.74
N TYR A 458 14.12 19.91 4.25
CA TYR A 458 15.07 18.92 3.74
C TYR A 458 15.60 19.24 2.34
N THR A 459 14.79 19.80 1.47
CA THR A 459 15.11 19.98 0.05
C THR A 459 15.55 21.40 -0.30
N GLY A 460 15.10 22.41 0.43
CA GLY A 460 15.26 23.81 0.08
C GLY A 460 14.50 24.25 -1.16
N ASP A 461 13.56 23.42 -1.66
CA ASP A 461 12.82 23.66 -2.91
C ASP A 461 11.81 24.81 -2.76
N GLN A 462 12.20 25.99 -3.26
CA GLN A 462 11.37 27.20 -3.27
C GLN A 462 10.15 27.07 -4.21
N ALA A 463 10.26 26.30 -5.30
CA ALA A 463 9.15 26.08 -6.22
C ALA A 463 8.07 25.22 -5.56
N PHE A 464 8.48 24.16 -4.86
CA PHE A 464 7.59 23.35 -4.04
C PHE A 464 6.90 24.20 -2.95
N LEU A 465 7.67 24.96 -2.17
CA LEU A 465 7.12 25.82 -1.09
C LEU A 465 6.08 26.79 -1.62
N LYS A 466 6.32 27.40 -2.77
CA LYS A 466 5.36 28.31 -3.40
C LYS A 466 4.03 27.61 -3.74
N THR A 467 4.06 26.36 -4.17
CA THR A 467 2.85 25.56 -4.47
C THR A 467 2.17 25.05 -3.21
N ALA A 468 2.90 24.74 -2.15
CA ALA A 468 2.40 24.26 -0.86
C ALA A 468 1.85 25.40 0.02
N TYR A 469 2.32 26.62 -0.16
CA TYR A 469 1.97 27.78 0.69
C TYR A 469 0.47 28.04 0.85
N PRO A 470 -0.39 27.92 -0.19
CA PRO A 470 -1.82 28.09 -0.03
C PRO A 470 -2.46 27.10 0.98
N ALA A 471 -2.00 25.84 0.99
CA ALA A 471 -2.49 24.84 1.96
C ALA A 471 -2.02 25.19 3.39
N LEU A 472 -0.74 25.52 3.57
CA LEU A 472 -0.18 25.99 4.85
C LEU A 472 -0.94 27.19 5.40
N LYS A 473 -1.11 28.22 4.55
CA LYS A 473 -1.83 29.44 4.93
C LYS A 473 -3.28 29.13 5.29
N GLY A 474 -3.97 28.31 4.51
CA GLY A 474 -5.37 27.97 4.77
C GLY A 474 -5.55 27.21 6.09
N ALA A 475 -4.64 26.30 6.44
CA ALA A 475 -4.66 25.65 7.75
C ALA A 475 -4.47 26.66 8.90
N ALA A 476 -3.55 27.64 8.74
CA ALA A 476 -3.36 28.71 9.72
C ALA A 476 -4.57 29.63 9.82
N ASP A 477 -5.17 30.04 8.69
CA ASP A 477 -6.38 30.87 8.66
C ASP A 477 -7.55 30.23 9.44
N PHE A 478 -7.69 28.90 9.39
CA PHE A 478 -8.70 28.18 10.18
C PHE A 478 -8.48 28.41 11.68
N PHE A 479 -7.28 28.27 12.20
CA PHE A 479 -7.02 28.44 13.63
C PHE A 479 -7.11 29.89 14.10
N LEU A 480 -6.82 30.85 13.23
CA LEU A 480 -7.02 32.28 13.55
C LEU A 480 -8.50 32.59 13.83
N ASP A 481 -9.42 31.86 13.20
CA ASP A 481 -10.85 32.04 13.43
C ASP A 481 -11.43 31.06 14.48
N PHE A 482 -10.84 29.88 14.63
CA PHE A 482 -11.36 28.79 15.48
C PHE A 482 -10.98 28.92 16.95
N LEU A 483 -9.74 29.39 17.23
CA LEU A 483 -9.24 29.50 18.59
C LEU A 483 -10.11 30.48 19.41
N VAL A 484 -10.37 30.09 20.66
CA VAL A 484 -11.14 30.91 21.61
C VAL A 484 -10.36 31.10 22.90
N GLU A 485 -10.56 32.23 23.57
CA GLU A 485 -9.94 32.50 24.87
C GLU A 485 -10.63 31.65 25.96
N HIS A 486 -9.78 30.91 26.71
CA HIS A 486 -10.24 30.14 27.87
C HIS A 486 -10.67 31.09 28.99
N PRO A 487 -11.94 31.05 29.46
CA PRO A 487 -12.51 32.07 30.34
C PRO A 487 -11.81 32.21 31.72
N LYS A 488 -11.11 31.17 32.15
CA LYS A 488 -10.39 31.17 33.44
C LYS A 488 -8.92 31.55 33.33
N TYR A 489 -8.25 31.14 32.23
CA TYR A 489 -6.81 31.25 32.12
C TYR A 489 -6.34 32.29 31.09
N GLY A 490 -7.22 32.80 30.24
CA GLY A 490 -6.87 33.75 29.18
C GLY A 490 -6.03 33.17 28.04
N TRP A 491 -5.90 31.83 27.98
CA TRP A 491 -5.14 31.16 26.92
C TRP A 491 -6.02 30.96 25.69
N MET A 492 -5.44 31.09 24.51
CA MET A 492 -6.10 30.67 23.27
C MET A 492 -6.08 29.15 23.18
N VAL A 493 -7.24 28.53 23.08
CA VAL A 493 -7.41 27.06 23.09
C VAL A 493 -8.30 26.60 21.95
N CYS A 494 -8.11 25.34 21.52
CA CYS A 494 -9.04 24.62 20.65
C CYS A 494 -10.21 24.10 21.51
N ALA A 495 -11.43 24.45 21.12
CA ALA A 495 -12.64 23.90 21.75
C ALA A 495 -13.79 23.84 20.72
N PRO A 496 -14.35 22.62 20.43
CA PRO A 496 -13.95 21.29 20.91
C PRO A 496 -12.64 20.79 20.30
N SER A 497 -11.96 19.91 21.05
CA SER A 497 -10.79 19.14 20.56
C SER A 497 -10.60 17.90 21.44
#